data_db49b87b6773bf54f8331983b840731f
#
_entry.id   db49b87b6773bf54f8331983b840731f
#
_cell.length_a   1.000
_cell.length_b   1.000
_cell.length_c   1.000
_cell.angle_alpha   90.00
_cell.angle_beta   90.00
_cell.angle_gamma   90.00
#
_symmetry.space_group_name_H-M   'P 1'
#
loop_
_entity.id
_entity.type
_entity.pdbx_description
1 polymer ?
#
loop_
_entity_poly.entity_id
_entity_poly.type
_entity_poly.pdbx_seq_one_letter_code
_entity_poly.pdbx_strand_id
1 'polypeptide(L)'
;MEKINETLKRLTGNESFRKRYEEQKRETLSHPEVQAFLKHHESELTPEMVDKGLMKLYEFSNQSKECHKCPSLEGCVNFMKGYHPELVIQRGTINIHYDKCPRKVMHDEKRRSEKLIQSIYVPRDILEASFNSIYTDGERIDATKKAASFIMNYQAGMKQKGLYFYGKFGVGKSYFLGAIANELASKNIPSMIVYVPEFFRELKSSIADSTLNEKIEMVKKVPVLMFDDIGAETMSSWTRDEVLGPLLQFRMLENLPTFFTSNFDFKELEHHLSYSQRGEEEKMKARRIMERIKYLAEPVHVEGPNRRS
;
A
#
# COMPACT_ATOMS: atom_id res chain seq x y z
N MET A 1 -26.49 -25.84 37.38
CA MET A 1 -27.18 -26.15 36.10
C MET A 1 -28.70 -26.15 36.22
N GLU A 2 -29.29 -26.53 37.35
CA GLU A 2 -30.76 -26.51 37.54
C GLU A 2 -31.40 -25.12 37.43
N LYS A 3 -30.79 -24.07 37.98
CA LYS A 3 -31.31 -22.68 37.90
C LYS A 3 -31.44 -22.11 36.48
N ILE A 4 -30.56 -22.50 35.56
CA ILE A 4 -30.59 -22.04 34.14
C ILE A 4 -31.76 -22.74 33.43
N ASN A 5 -32.01 -24.00 33.67
CA ASN A 5 -33.13 -24.74 33.09
C ASN A 5 -34.51 -24.23 33.59
N GLU A 6 -34.62 -23.82 34.85
CA GLU A 6 -35.84 -23.20 35.36
C GLU A 6 -36.10 -21.81 34.78
N THR A 7 -35.05 -21.01 34.61
CA THR A 7 -35.15 -19.68 33.97
C THR A 7 -35.56 -19.80 32.50
N LEU A 8 -34.97 -20.75 31.75
CA LEU A 8 -35.36 -21.07 30.38
C LEU A 8 -36.82 -21.57 30.29
N LYS A 9 -37.27 -22.44 31.18
CA LYS A 9 -38.66 -22.90 31.23
C LYS A 9 -39.63 -21.75 31.52
N ARG A 10 -39.29 -20.79 32.39
CA ARG A 10 -40.09 -19.59 32.65
C ARG A 10 -40.19 -18.66 31.43
N LEU A 11 -39.08 -18.48 30.72
CA LEU A 11 -39.06 -17.66 29.47
C LEU A 11 -39.89 -18.29 28.36
N THR A 12 -39.79 -19.61 28.17
CA THR A 12 -40.56 -20.34 27.15
C THR A 12 -42.05 -20.50 27.51
N GLY A 13 -42.46 -20.34 28.79
CA GLY A 13 -43.85 -20.34 29.26
C GLY A 13 -44.58 -19.00 29.11
N ASN A 14 -43.89 -17.91 28.74
CA ASN A 14 -44.47 -16.58 28.59
C ASN A 14 -45.19 -16.45 27.24
N GLU A 15 -46.50 -16.29 27.23
CA GLU A 15 -47.34 -16.18 26.04
C GLU A 15 -46.94 -15.01 25.12
N SER A 16 -46.45 -13.92 25.71
CA SER A 16 -45.93 -12.77 24.96
C SER A 16 -44.61 -13.10 24.25
N PHE A 17 -43.75 -13.92 24.82
CA PHE A 17 -42.52 -14.39 24.21
C PHE A 17 -42.81 -15.33 23.02
N ARG A 18 -43.76 -16.26 23.18
CA ARG A 18 -44.18 -17.16 22.10
C ARG A 18 -44.77 -16.40 20.93
N LYS A 19 -45.63 -15.43 21.18
CA LYS A 19 -46.20 -14.58 20.10
C LYS A 19 -45.11 -13.84 19.33
N ARG A 20 -44.16 -13.20 20.01
CA ARG A 20 -43.04 -12.50 19.38
C ARG A 20 -42.14 -13.44 18.58
N TYR A 21 -41.84 -14.60 19.09
CA TYR A 21 -41.04 -15.60 18.40
C TYR A 21 -41.72 -16.10 17.12
N GLU A 22 -43.01 -16.44 17.17
CA GLU A 22 -43.74 -16.87 15.97
C GLU A 22 -43.89 -15.75 14.93
N GLU A 23 -44.06 -14.52 15.39
CA GLU A 23 -44.10 -13.35 14.50
C GLU A 23 -42.77 -13.15 13.81
N GLN A 24 -41.67 -13.18 14.51
CA GLN A 24 -40.31 -13.05 13.99
C GLN A 24 -39.93 -14.22 13.08
N LYS A 25 -40.33 -15.45 13.42
CA LYS A 25 -40.16 -16.62 12.55
C LYS A 25 -40.90 -16.42 11.23
N ARG A 26 -42.13 -15.97 11.27
CA ARG A 26 -42.94 -15.72 10.08
C ARG A 26 -42.32 -14.62 9.21
N GLU A 27 -41.88 -13.50 9.80
CA GLU A 27 -41.22 -12.42 9.09
C GLU A 27 -39.93 -12.90 8.42
N THR A 28 -39.09 -13.64 9.14
CA THR A 28 -37.84 -14.19 8.62
C THR A 28 -38.09 -15.13 7.43
N LEU A 29 -39.03 -16.05 7.57
CA LEU A 29 -39.36 -17.01 6.52
C LEU A 29 -40.10 -16.37 5.33
N SER A 30 -40.73 -15.19 5.50
CA SER A 30 -41.33 -14.43 4.42
C SER A 30 -40.37 -13.54 3.65
N HIS A 31 -39.12 -13.39 4.13
CA HIS A 31 -38.12 -12.57 3.45
C HIS A 31 -37.83 -13.11 2.05
N PRO A 32 -37.87 -12.28 0.97
CA PRO A 32 -37.79 -12.75 -0.41
C PRO A 32 -36.57 -13.63 -0.71
N GLU A 33 -35.39 -13.24 -0.23
CA GLU A 33 -34.16 -13.99 -0.48
C GLU A 33 -34.10 -15.29 0.34
N VAL A 34 -34.69 -15.32 1.55
CA VAL A 34 -34.84 -16.54 2.34
C VAL A 34 -35.76 -17.52 1.63
N GLN A 35 -36.90 -17.04 1.12
CA GLN A 35 -37.84 -17.89 0.34
C GLN A 35 -37.19 -18.44 -0.93
N ALA A 36 -36.43 -17.61 -1.65
CA ALA A 36 -35.70 -18.05 -2.83
C ALA A 36 -34.70 -19.16 -2.51
N PHE A 37 -33.95 -19.02 -1.40
CA PHE A 37 -33.02 -20.04 -0.94
C PHE A 37 -33.73 -21.33 -0.56
N LEU A 38 -34.80 -21.25 0.25
CA LEU A 38 -35.57 -22.42 0.69
C LEU A 38 -36.17 -23.17 -0.49
N LYS A 39 -36.69 -22.45 -1.48
CA LYS A 39 -37.26 -23.02 -2.71
C LYS A 39 -36.19 -23.67 -3.59
N HIS A 40 -35.01 -23.04 -3.72
CA HIS A 40 -33.92 -23.57 -4.53
C HIS A 40 -33.38 -24.89 -3.98
N HIS A 41 -33.38 -25.05 -2.65
CA HIS A 41 -32.86 -26.22 -1.95
C HIS A 41 -33.98 -27.11 -1.37
N GLU A 42 -35.21 -27.05 -1.90
CA GLU A 42 -36.36 -27.77 -1.36
C GLU A 42 -36.13 -29.30 -1.26
N SER A 43 -35.37 -29.87 -2.19
CA SER A 43 -35.03 -31.30 -2.16
C SER A 43 -33.99 -31.70 -1.11
N GLU A 44 -33.22 -30.76 -0.57
CA GLU A 44 -32.15 -30.99 0.39
C GLU A 44 -32.54 -30.61 1.82
N LEU A 45 -33.54 -29.75 1.97
CA LEU A 45 -33.93 -29.15 3.24
C LEU A 45 -35.06 -29.96 3.90
N THR A 46 -34.89 -30.25 5.18
CA THR A 46 -35.96 -30.81 6.03
C THR A 46 -36.52 -29.69 6.91
N PRO A 47 -37.80 -29.81 7.37
CA PRO A 47 -38.39 -28.86 8.33
C PRO A 47 -37.52 -28.65 9.58
N GLU A 48 -36.89 -29.73 10.06
CA GLU A 48 -35.99 -29.69 11.21
C GLU A 48 -34.70 -28.85 10.95
N MET A 49 -34.17 -28.92 9.74
CA MET A 49 -33.01 -28.09 9.33
C MET A 49 -33.39 -26.60 9.30
N VAL A 50 -34.60 -26.28 8.81
CA VAL A 50 -35.07 -24.88 8.75
C VAL A 50 -35.29 -24.35 10.19
N ASP A 51 -35.90 -25.15 11.09
CA ASP A 51 -36.10 -24.74 12.47
C ASP A 51 -34.75 -24.52 13.20
N LYS A 52 -33.80 -25.43 13.04
CA LYS A 52 -32.44 -25.28 13.59
C LYS A 52 -31.69 -24.09 12.99
N GLY A 53 -31.92 -23.81 11.71
CA GLY A 53 -31.29 -22.71 10.96
C GLY A 53 -31.94 -21.34 11.15
N LEU A 54 -33.06 -21.25 11.88
CA LEU A 54 -33.86 -20.04 11.98
C LEU A 54 -33.07 -18.79 12.40
N MET A 55 -32.15 -18.94 13.37
CA MET A 55 -31.30 -17.85 13.81
C MET A 55 -30.37 -17.35 12.71
N LYS A 56 -29.89 -18.25 11.85
CA LYS A 56 -29.05 -17.88 10.69
C LYS A 56 -29.86 -17.21 9.59
N LEU A 57 -31.08 -17.70 9.35
CA LEU A 57 -32.01 -17.07 8.41
C LEU A 57 -32.39 -15.65 8.89
N TYR A 58 -32.62 -15.46 10.18
CA TYR A 58 -32.86 -14.15 10.79
C TYR A 58 -31.65 -13.22 10.70
N GLU A 59 -30.46 -13.72 11.02
CA GLU A 59 -29.21 -12.98 10.87
C GLU A 59 -29.01 -12.52 9.41
N PHE A 60 -29.30 -13.39 8.45
CA PHE A 60 -29.20 -13.10 7.03
C PHE A 60 -30.24 -12.05 6.57
N SER A 61 -31.52 -12.17 6.99
CA SER A 61 -32.60 -11.27 6.57
C SER A 61 -32.39 -9.81 7.02
N ASN A 62 -31.57 -9.58 8.06
CA ASN A 62 -31.24 -8.25 8.57
C ASN A 62 -29.97 -7.65 7.94
N GLN A 63 -29.43 -8.27 6.89
CA GLN A 63 -28.23 -7.81 6.22
C GLN A 63 -28.53 -7.43 4.76
N SER A 64 -27.64 -6.67 4.14
CA SER A 64 -27.82 -6.17 2.77
C SER A 64 -26.71 -6.66 1.85
N LYS A 65 -27.08 -6.98 0.60
CA LYS A 65 -26.16 -7.21 -0.52
C LYS A 65 -26.02 -5.99 -1.44
N GLU A 66 -26.77 -4.92 -1.19
CA GLU A 66 -26.82 -3.73 -2.04
C GLU A 66 -25.65 -2.77 -1.79
N CYS A 67 -24.41 -3.21 -2.01
CA CYS A 67 -23.21 -2.41 -1.78
C CYS A 67 -23.14 -1.13 -2.63
N HIS A 68 -23.87 -1.03 -3.73
CA HIS A 68 -23.95 0.19 -4.51
C HIS A 68 -24.65 1.33 -3.75
N LYS A 69 -25.54 1.01 -2.83
CA LYS A 69 -26.23 1.98 -1.96
C LYS A 69 -25.44 2.29 -0.67
N CYS A 70 -24.35 1.56 -0.41
CA CYS A 70 -23.55 1.74 0.78
C CYS A 70 -22.69 3.01 0.67
N PRO A 71 -22.77 3.98 1.60
CA PRO A 71 -22.04 5.24 1.50
C PRO A 71 -20.53 5.03 1.67
N SER A 72 -20.12 4.15 2.58
CA SER A 72 -18.70 3.85 2.86
C SER A 72 -18.58 2.46 3.48
N LEU A 73 -17.33 1.97 3.63
CA LEU A 73 -17.07 0.72 4.35
C LEU A 73 -17.44 0.82 5.83
N GLU A 74 -17.21 1.97 6.45
CA GLU A 74 -17.56 2.25 7.85
C GLU A 74 -19.08 2.34 8.06
N GLY A 75 -19.80 2.88 7.07
CA GLY A 75 -21.25 2.95 7.02
C GLY A 75 -21.94 1.67 6.57
N CYS A 76 -21.24 0.56 6.48
CA CYS A 76 -21.82 -0.75 6.14
C CYS A 76 -22.81 -1.20 7.23
N VAL A 77 -24.01 -1.59 6.80
CA VAL A 77 -25.10 -2.04 7.69
C VAL A 77 -24.98 -3.50 8.11
N ASN A 78 -24.12 -4.29 7.42
CA ASN A 78 -23.95 -5.71 7.69
C ASN A 78 -23.22 -5.94 9.02
N PHE A 79 -23.53 -7.04 9.66
CA PHE A 79 -22.88 -7.47 10.90
C PHE A 79 -21.35 -7.53 10.74
N MET A 80 -20.88 -8.17 9.66
CA MET A 80 -19.48 -8.11 9.24
C MET A 80 -19.32 -7.01 8.20
N LYS A 81 -18.82 -5.85 8.61
CA LYS A 81 -18.63 -4.71 7.71
C LYS A 81 -17.74 -5.06 6.52
N GLY A 82 -18.25 -4.82 5.33
CA GLY A 82 -17.55 -5.10 4.08
C GLY A 82 -17.67 -6.54 3.59
N TYR A 83 -18.60 -7.32 4.13
CA TYR A 83 -18.86 -8.68 3.66
C TYR A 83 -20.33 -8.83 3.21
N HIS A 84 -20.54 -9.63 2.16
CA HIS A 84 -21.85 -10.07 1.72
C HIS A 84 -22.20 -11.39 2.41
N PRO A 85 -23.38 -11.50 3.02
CA PRO A 85 -23.87 -12.78 3.50
C PRO A 85 -24.41 -13.61 2.35
N GLU A 86 -24.17 -14.90 2.35
CA GLU A 86 -24.77 -15.88 1.47
C GLU A 86 -25.21 -17.10 2.29
N LEU A 87 -26.48 -17.54 2.08
CA LEU A 87 -26.99 -18.74 2.72
C LEU A 87 -26.41 -19.98 2.03
N VAL A 88 -25.91 -20.91 2.82
CA VAL A 88 -25.34 -22.17 2.34
C VAL A 88 -25.79 -23.33 3.21
N ILE A 89 -25.87 -24.53 2.63
CA ILE A 89 -26.08 -25.79 3.36
C ILE A 89 -24.71 -26.43 3.60
N GLN A 90 -24.35 -26.58 4.87
CA GLN A 90 -23.10 -27.25 5.24
C GLN A 90 -23.37 -28.32 6.29
N ARG A 91 -22.97 -29.55 5.98
CA ARG A 91 -23.14 -30.72 6.87
C ARG A 91 -24.58 -30.89 7.41
N GLY A 92 -25.57 -30.70 6.52
CA GLY A 92 -26.98 -30.82 6.87
C GLY A 92 -27.53 -29.72 7.78
N THR A 93 -26.90 -28.55 7.78
CA THR A 93 -27.36 -27.36 8.52
C THR A 93 -27.30 -26.14 7.66
N ILE A 94 -28.21 -25.17 7.87
CA ILE A 94 -28.18 -23.87 7.22
C ILE A 94 -27.16 -22.99 7.92
N ASN A 95 -26.23 -22.43 7.15
CA ASN A 95 -25.20 -21.52 7.63
C ASN A 95 -25.14 -20.27 6.75
N ILE A 96 -24.39 -19.24 7.20
CA ILE A 96 -24.08 -18.06 6.42
C ILE A 96 -22.60 -18.11 6.04
N HIS A 97 -22.33 -18.01 4.76
CA HIS A 97 -21.00 -17.73 4.23
C HIS A 97 -20.86 -16.23 4.01
N TYR A 98 -19.65 -15.70 4.23
CA TYR A 98 -19.38 -14.28 4.12
C TYR A 98 -18.27 -14.02 3.09
N ASP A 99 -18.64 -13.43 1.95
CA ASP A 99 -17.71 -13.01 0.92
C ASP A 99 -17.37 -11.53 1.03
N LYS A 100 -16.12 -11.17 0.73
CA LYS A 100 -15.73 -9.76 0.72
C LYS A 100 -16.48 -8.98 -0.34
N CYS A 101 -17.11 -7.89 0.03
CA CYS A 101 -17.71 -6.98 -0.93
C CYS A 101 -16.64 -6.23 -1.74
N PRO A 102 -16.95 -5.70 -2.95
CA PRO A 102 -15.99 -4.98 -3.78
C PRO A 102 -15.26 -3.84 -3.05
N ARG A 103 -15.96 -3.09 -2.19
CA ARG A 103 -15.35 -2.01 -1.40
C ARG A 103 -14.34 -2.55 -0.38
N LYS A 104 -14.60 -3.70 0.23
CA LYS A 104 -13.68 -4.34 1.17
C LYS A 104 -12.44 -4.85 0.44
N VAL A 105 -12.61 -5.43 -0.74
CA VAL A 105 -11.48 -5.86 -1.58
C VAL A 105 -10.60 -4.65 -1.91
N MET A 106 -11.16 -3.58 -2.46
CA MET A 106 -10.42 -2.36 -2.79
C MET A 106 -9.71 -1.74 -1.57
N HIS A 107 -10.39 -1.71 -0.42
CA HIS A 107 -9.81 -1.20 0.81
C HIS A 107 -8.62 -2.06 1.30
N ASP A 108 -8.77 -3.39 1.27
CA ASP A 108 -7.72 -4.31 1.69
C ASP A 108 -6.51 -4.26 0.75
N GLU A 109 -6.75 -4.13 -0.56
CA GLU A 109 -5.69 -3.92 -1.57
C GLU A 109 -4.97 -2.59 -1.34
N LYS A 110 -5.70 -1.50 -1.12
CA LYS A 110 -5.10 -0.20 -0.79
C LYS A 110 -4.23 -0.27 0.46
N ARG A 111 -4.74 -0.85 1.54
CA ARG A 111 -3.96 -1.05 2.79
C ARG A 111 -2.75 -1.95 2.60
N ARG A 112 -2.85 -2.94 1.73
CA ARG A 112 -1.71 -3.81 1.39
C ARG A 112 -0.64 -3.02 0.65
N SER A 113 -1.03 -2.24 -0.36
CA SER A 113 -0.12 -1.37 -1.11
C SER A 113 0.55 -0.33 -0.20
N GLU A 114 -0.21 0.32 0.68
CA GLU A 114 0.33 1.28 1.65
C GLU A 114 1.39 0.68 2.57
N LYS A 115 1.28 -0.60 2.94
CA LYS A 115 2.30 -1.30 3.72
C LYS A 115 3.56 -1.66 2.93
N LEU A 116 3.45 -1.80 1.62
CA LEU A 116 4.57 -2.11 0.74
C LEU A 116 5.36 -0.88 0.33
N ILE A 117 4.76 0.31 0.42
CA ILE A 117 5.44 1.59 0.16
C ILE A 117 5.82 2.21 1.49
N GLN A 118 7.09 2.12 1.84
CA GLN A 118 7.64 2.86 2.98
C GLN A 118 8.06 4.25 2.50
N SER A 119 7.98 5.24 3.38
CA SER A 119 8.38 6.61 3.03
C SER A 119 8.96 7.35 4.21
N ILE A 120 9.96 8.18 3.92
CA ILE A 120 10.60 9.06 4.89
C ILE A 120 10.50 10.50 4.37
N TYR A 121 9.69 11.32 5.03
CA TYR A 121 9.47 12.75 4.70
C TYR A 121 8.91 13.01 3.30
N VAL A 122 8.10 12.11 2.77
CA VAL A 122 7.50 12.22 1.43
C VAL A 122 6.07 12.75 1.53
N PRO A 123 5.69 13.79 0.78
CA PRO A 123 4.33 14.32 0.72
C PRO A 123 3.31 13.29 0.21
N ARG A 124 2.05 13.42 0.65
CA ARG A 124 0.96 12.50 0.29
C ARG A 124 0.65 12.45 -1.19
N ASP A 125 0.68 13.59 -1.86
CA ASP A 125 0.43 13.70 -3.31
C ASP A 125 1.43 12.87 -4.14
N ILE A 126 2.67 12.75 -3.68
CA ILE A 126 3.68 11.88 -4.28
C ILE A 126 3.35 10.41 -4.01
N LEU A 127 2.94 10.06 -2.78
CA LEU A 127 2.58 8.69 -2.43
C LEU A 127 1.30 8.20 -3.14
N GLU A 128 0.42 9.10 -3.53
CA GLU A 128 -0.81 8.81 -4.28
C GLU A 128 -0.63 8.92 -5.80
N ALA A 129 0.60 9.18 -6.29
CA ALA A 129 0.90 9.33 -7.70
C ALA A 129 0.62 8.05 -8.50
N SER A 130 0.11 8.20 -9.72
CA SER A 130 -0.13 7.09 -10.65
C SER A 130 0.31 7.43 -12.07
N PHE A 131 0.64 6.42 -12.88
CA PHE A 131 0.97 6.64 -14.29
C PHE A 131 -0.19 7.22 -15.10
N ASN A 132 -1.44 6.94 -14.70
CA ASN A 132 -2.64 7.48 -15.36
C ASN A 132 -2.73 9.01 -15.22
N SER A 133 -2.14 9.58 -14.16
CA SER A 133 -2.13 11.02 -13.91
C SER A 133 -0.81 11.70 -14.32
N ILE A 134 0.16 10.93 -14.83
CA ILE A 134 1.34 11.51 -15.46
C ILE A 134 0.94 12.03 -16.84
N TYR A 135 1.05 13.34 -17.04
CA TYR A 135 0.84 13.91 -18.36
C TYR A 135 1.94 13.44 -19.31
N THR A 136 1.56 12.73 -20.35
CA THR A 136 2.43 12.22 -21.42
C THR A 136 2.54 13.24 -22.56
N ASP A 137 2.95 14.47 -22.26
CA ASP A 137 3.44 15.38 -23.26
C ASP A 137 4.78 14.85 -23.79
N GLY A 138 5.10 15.14 -25.06
CA GLY A 138 6.19 14.49 -25.81
C GLY A 138 7.53 14.38 -25.09
N GLU A 139 7.83 15.34 -24.23
CA GLU A 139 9.09 15.42 -23.46
C GLU A 139 9.21 14.40 -22.32
N ARG A 140 8.08 13.80 -21.88
CA ARG A 140 8.03 12.81 -20.79
C ARG A 140 7.86 11.37 -21.25
N ILE A 141 7.62 11.17 -22.53
CA ILE A 141 7.39 9.84 -23.11
C ILE A 141 8.57 8.91 -22.82
N ASP A 142 9.80 9.39 -22.94
CA ASP A 142 11.00 8.58 -22.69
C ASP A 142 11.08 8.17 -21.21
N ALA A 143 10.87 9.10 -20.29
CA ALA A 143 10.84 8.82 -18.85
C ALA A 143 9.75 7.80 -18.49
N THR A 144 8.55 7.96 -19.04
CA THR A 144 7.42 7.03 -18.82
C THR A 144 7.73 5.64 -19.39
N LYS A 145 8.28 5.55 -20.61
CA LYS A 145 8.66 4.28 -21.24
C LYS A 145 9.72 3.54 -20.42
N LYS A 146 10.77 4.24 -19.98
CA LYS A 146 11.85 3.66 -19.17
C LYS A 146 11.33 3.19 -17.81
N ALA A 147 10.48 3.97 -17.15
CA ALA A 147 9.83 3.58 -15.91
C ALA A 147 8.95 2.33 -16.08
N ALA A 148 8.11 2.31 -17.11
CA ALA A 148 7.28 1.14 -17.43
C ALA A 148 8.13 -0.09 -17.75
N SER A 149 9.19 0.06 -18.55
CA SER A 149 10.13 -1.01 -18.87
C SER A 149 10.80 -1.59 -17.62
N PHE A 150 11.22 -0.73 -16.69
CA PHE A 150 11.75 -1.18 -15.41
C PHE A 150 10.75 -2.07 -14.65
N ILE A 151 9.51 -1.59 -14.49
CA ILE A 151 8.45 -2.28 -13.74
C ILE A 151 8.07 -3.61 -14.39
N MET A 152 8.03 -3.67 -15.72
CA MET A 152 7.70 -4.90 -16.46
C MET A 152 8.80 -5.96 -16.34
N ASN A 153 10.06 -5.54 -16.33
CA ASN A 153 11.21 -6.44 -16.35
C ASN A 153 11.79 -6.72 -14.96
N TYR A 154 11.23 -6.10 -13.90
CA TYR A 154 11.77 -6.29 -12.56
C TYR A 154 11.63 -7.72 -12.08
N GLN A 155 12.75 -8.29 -11.68
CA GLN A 155 12.84 -9.61 -11.03
C GLN A 155 13.73 -9.50 -9.79
N ALA A 156 13.23 -9.92 -8.64
CA ALA A 156 13.98 -9.90 -7.40
C ALA A 156 15.28 -10.73 -7.51
N GLY A 157 16.39 -10.17 -7.05
CA GLY A 157 17.72 -10.80 -7.13
C GLY A 157 18.42 -10.69 -8.49
N MET A 158 17.75 -10.19 -9.53
CA MET A 158 18.39 -9.93 -10.83
C MET A 158 18.96 -8.51 -10.87
N LYS A 159 20.14 -8.38 -11.48
CA LYS A 159 20.76 -7.07 -11.68
C LYS A 159 19.92 -6.23 -12.63
N GLN A 160 19.36 -5.15 -12.11
CA GLN A 160 18.62 -4.17 -12.89
C GLN A 160 18.93 -2.76 -12.38
N LYS A 161 19.23 -1.84 -13.29
CA LYS A 161 19.46 -0.44 -12.93
C LYS A 161 18.12 0.24 -12.66
N GLY A 162 18.09 1.07 -11.60
CA GLY A 162 17.05 2.08 -11.43
C GLY A 162 17.21 3.23 -12.44
N LEU A 163 16.48 4.32 -12.21
CA LEU A 163 16.53 5.51 -13.06
C LEU A 163 16.95 6.73 -12.23
N TYR A 164 17.76 7.58 -12.83
CA TYR A 164 18.16 8.87 -12.29
C TYR A 164 17.41 9.96 -13.06
N PHE A 165 16.30 10.43 -12.51
CA PHE A 165 15.49 11.49 -13.11
C PHE A 165 16.09 12.85 -12.77
N TYR A 166 16.48 13.60 -13.79
CA TYR A 166 17.04 14.95 -13.59
C TYR A 166 16.36 15.99 -14.49
N GLY A 167 16.42 17.26 -14.08
CA GLY A 167 15.80 18.36 -14.80
C GLY A 167 15.32 19.47 -13.87
N LYS A 168 14.65 20.48 -14.42
CA LYS A 168 14.22 21.69 -13.72
C LYS A 168 13.28 21.41 -12.53
N PHE A 169 13.13 22.40 -11.66
CA PHE A 169 12.16 22.34 -10.57
C PHE A 169 10.72 22.23 -11.08
N GLY A 170 9.88 21.47 -10.37
CA GLY A 170 8.46 21.40 -10.65
C GLY A 170 8.05 20.57 -11.87
N VAL A 171 8.98 19.95 -12.62
CA VAL A 171 8.67 19.14 -13.81
C VAL A 171 8.06 17.75 -13.47
N GLY A 172 7.93 17.38 -12.20
CA GLY A 172 7.28 16.14 -11.75
C GLY A 172 8.21 14.94 -11.55
N LYS A 173 9.53 15.14 -11.34
CA LYS A 173 10.49 14.05 -11.09
C LYS A 173 10.09 13.15 -9.92
N SER A 174 9.77 13.74 -8.76
CA SER A 174 9.32 13.00 -7.57
C SER A 174 8.01 12.24 -7.81
N TYR A 175 7.16 12.76 -8.68
CA TYR A 175 5.90 12.12 -9.04
C TYR A 175 6.12 10.79 -9.77
N PHE A 176 7.18 10.67 -10.59
CA PHE A 176 7.58 9.40 -11.19
C PHE A 176 7.97 8.37 -10.13
N LEU A 177 8.66 8.77 -9.05
CA LEU A 177 9.00 7.84 -7.97
C LEU A 177 7.75 7.27 -7.31
N GLY A 178 6.78 8.12 -6.98
CA GLY A 178 5.51 7.69 -6.41
C GLY A 178 4.73 6.74 -7.33
N ALA A 179 4.64 7.09 -8.62
CA ALA A 179 3.97 6.24 -9.61
C ALA A 179 4.64 4.87 -9.76
N ILE A 180 5.98 4.82 -9.79
CA ILE A 180 6.75 3.58 -9.83
C ILE A 180 6.50 2.77 -8.54
N ALA A 181 6.52 3.39 -7.37
CA ALA A 181 6.30 2.73 -6.10
C ALA A 181 4.90 2.07 -6.02
N ASN A 182 3.87 2.77 -6.49
CA ASN A 182 2.50 2.24 -6.54
C ASN A 182 2.37 1.04 -7.50
N GLU A 183 2.98 1.09 -8.67
CA GLU A 183 3.00 -0.04 -9.59
C GLU A 183 3.80 -1.24 -9.06
N LEU A 184 4.92 -1.01 -8.38
CA LEU A 184 5.67 -2.07 -7.71
C LEU A 184 4.84 -2.69 -6.58
N ALA A 185 4.15 -1.89 -5.79
CA ALA A 185 3.26 -2.36 -4.73
C ALA A 185 2.10 -3.22 -5.26
N SER A 186 1.52 -2.87 -6.42
CA SER A 186 0.49 -3.70 -7.10
C SER A 186 1.01 -5.10 -7.45
N LYS A 187 2.31 -5.20 -7.71
CA LYS A 187 3.03 -6.48 -7.95
C LYS A 187 3.60 -7.11 -6.68
N ASN A 188 3.24 -6.63 -5.49
CA ASN A 188 3.75 -7.07 -4.19
C ASN A 188 5.27 -6.89 -4.01
N ILE A 189 5.87 -5.87 -4.62
CA ILE A 189 7.28 -5.55 -4.52
C ILE A 189 7.45 -4.39 -3.52
N PRO A 190 8.14 -4.61 -2.38
CA PRO A 190 8.38 -3.55 -1.41
C PRO A 190 9.33 -2.48 -1.96
N SER A 191 9.01 -1.23 -1.70
CA SER A 191 9.83 -0.08 -2.06
C SER A 191 9.87 0.96 -0.94
N MET A 192 10.87 1.84 -0.99
CA MET A 192 10.98 2.95 -0.05
C MET A 192 11.36 4.23 -0.78
N ILE A 193 10.62 5.30 -0.52
CA ILE A 193 10.94 6.65 -1.01
C ILE A 193 11.48 7.46 0.16
N VAL A 194 12.65 8.07 -0.04
CA VAL A 194 13.36 8.85 0.98
C VAL A 194 13.63 10.25 0.45
N TYR A 195 13.06 11.27 1.09
CA TYR A 195 13.42 12.65 0.81
C TYR A 195 14.78 12.96 1.44
N VAL A 196 15.80 13.06 0.59
CA VAL A 196 17.21 13.05 0.99
C VAL A 196 17.60 14.17 1.95
N PRO A 197 17.19 15.45 1.73
CA PRO A 197 17.60 16.54 2.61
C PRO A 197 17.19 16.34 4.07
N GLU A 198 15.94 15.95 4.32
CA GLU A 198 15.42 15.73 5.69
C GLU A 198 15.98 14.45 6.30
N PHE A 199 16.11 13.39 5.51
CA PHE A 199 16.69 12.14 5.97
C PHE A 199 18.12 12.33 6.49
N PHE A 200 18.97 13.03 5.75
CA PHE A 200 20.34 13.30 6.21
C PHE A 200 20.37 14.24 7.42
N ARG A 201 19.41 15.14 7.55
CA ARG A 201 19.27 15.98 8.75
C ARG A 201 18.91 15.12 9.97
N GLU A 202 17.96 14.21 9.81
CA GLU A 202 17.55 13.26 10.85
C GLU A 202 18.70 12.33 11.27
N LEU A 203 19.46 11.78 10.32
CA LEU A 203 20.59 10.93 10.64
C LEU A 203 21.65 11.62 11.50
N LYS A 204 21.89 12.93 11.27
CA LYS A 204 22.82 13.71 12.12
C LYS A 204 22.32 13.83 13.55
N SER A 205 21.01 14.00 13.76
CA SER A 205 20.42 14.04 15.12
C SER A 205 20.42 12.66 15.78
N SER A 206 20.29 11.58 14.99
CA SER A 206 20.24 10.19 15.49
C SER A 206 21.58 9.64 15.96
N ILE A 207 22.68 10.38 15.78
CA ILE A 207 24.00 10.02 16.34
C ILE A 207 23.93 10.02 17.88
N ALA A 208 23.16 10.94 18.48
CA ALA A 208 23.07 11.09 19.92
C ALA A 208 22.17 10.03 20.60
N ASP A 209 21.18 9.49 19.88
CA ASP A 209 20.19 8.55 20.43
C ASP A 209 20.44 7.07 20.08
N SER A 210 21.58 6.76 19.44
CA SER A 210 21.99 5.42 19.03
C SER A 210 21.05 4.71 18.03
N THR A 211 20.12 5.42 17.39
CA THR A 211 19.19 4.83 16.40
C THR A 211 19.71 4.92 14.95
N LEU A 212 20.86 5.55 14.76
CA LEU A 212 21.49 5.79 13.45
C LEU A 212 21.63 4.51 12.61
N ASN A 213 22.20 3.46 13.21
CA ASN A 213 22.46 2.21 12.49
C ASN A 213 21.17 1.52 12.04
N GLU A 214 20.15 1.53 12.87
CA GLU A 214 18.84 0.94 12.54
C GLU A 214 18.19 1.64 11.32
N LYS A 215 18.23 2.98 11.32
CA LYS A 215 17.69 3.77 10.21
C LYS A 215 18.47 3.54 8.91
N ILE A 216 19.80 3.46 8.98
CA ILE A 216 20.63 3.17 7.81
C ILE A 216 20.36 1.76 7.28
N GLU A 217 20.29 0.75 8.15
CA GLU A 217 20.03 -0.63 7.74
C GLU A 217 18.65 -0.83 7.13
N MET A 218 17.64 -0.13 7.62
CA MET A 218 16.30 -0.13 7.03
C MET A 218 16.31 0.37 5.58
N VAL A 219 16.92 1.53 5.32
CA VAL A 219 17.03 2.11 3.98
C VAL A 219 17.92 1.26 3.07
N LYS A 220 19.02 0.75 3.60
CA LYS A 220 20.03 -0.02 2.88
C LYS A 220 19.49 -1.31 2.28
N LYS A 221 18.59 -2.03 3.00
CA LYS A 221 18.12 -3.39 2.66
C LYS A 221 16.81 -3.46 1.90
N VAL A 222 16.07 -2.36 1.77
CA VAL A 222 14.79 -2.38 1.03
C VAL A 222 15.01 -2.86 -0.42
N PRO A 223 14.14 -3.72 -0.97
CA PRO A 223 14.30 -4.23 -2.34
C PRO A 223 14.48 -3.15 -3.38
N VAL A 224 13.62 -2.13 -3.41
CA VAL A 224 13.73 -0.98 -4.31
C VAL A 224 13.79 0.30 -3.49
N LEU A 225 14.89 1.05 -3.63
CA LEU A 225 15.09 2.33 -2.95
C LEU A 225 14.96 3.49 -3.93
N MET A 226 14.35 4.57 -3.47
CA MET A 226 14.15 5.79 -4.26
C MET A 226 14.58 7.01 -3.45
N PHE A 227 15.70 7.61 -3.82
CA PHE A 227 16.19 8.85 -3.25
C PHE A 227 15.60 10.05 -3.97
N ASP A 228 14.78 10.81 -3.27
CA ASP A 228 14.16 12.02 -3.80
C ASP A 228 14.99 13.26 -3.47
N ASP A 229 15.24 14.07 -4.49
CA ASP A 229 15.89 15.39 -4.47
C ASP A 229 17.35 15.36 -3.94
N ILE A 230 18.15 14.38 -4.40
CA ILE A 230 19.59 14.33 -4.08
C ILE A 230 20.33 15.54 -4.67
N GLY A 231 21.15 16.18 -3.84
CA GLY A 231 21.88 17.39 -4.18
C GLY A 231 21.16 18.68 -3.78
N ALA A 232 19.94 18.61 -3.22
CA ALA A 232 19.27 19.77 -2.64
C ALA A 232 19.79 20.11 -1.24
N GLU A 233 20.43 19.16 -0.58
CA GLU A 233 21.03 19.31 0.75
C GLU A 233 22.44 19.91 0.68
N THR A 234 22.86 20.53 1.77
CA THR A 234 24.28 20.86 1.96
C THR A 234 25.03 19.61 2.43
N MET A 235 25.77 18.98 1.51
CA MET A 235 26.46 17.72 1.78
C MET A 235 27.64 17.93 2.74
N SER A 236 27.62 17.21 3.88
CA SER A 236 28.80 17.13 4.74
C SER A 236 29.69 15.95 4.32
N SER A 237 31.00 16.08 4.60
CA SER A 237 31.95 14.96 4.33
C SER A 237 31.52 13.68 5.06
N TRP A 238 31.02 13.79 6.31
CA TRP A 238 30.48 12.65 7.05
C TRP A 238 29.29 12.00 6.35
N THR A 239 28.30 12.78 5.94
CA THR A 239 27.09 12.25 5.25
C THR A 239 27.49 11.56 3.94
N ARG A 240 28.38 12.18 3.16
CA ARG A 240 28.85 11.63 1.89
C ARG A 240 29.66 10.35 2.08
N ASP A 241 30.65 10.37 2.98
CA ASP A 241 31.66 9.32 3.08
C ASP A 241 31.23 8.17 4.00
N GLU A 242 30.55 8.46 5.13
CA GLU A 242 30.18 7.46 6.14
C GLU A 242 28.76 6.94 6.00
N VAL A 243 27.88 7.66 5.30
CA VAL A 243 26.48 7.24 5.12
C VAL A 243 26.20 6.85 3.67
N LEU A 244 26.22 7.84 2.76
CA LEU A 244 25.83 7.62 1.36
C LEU A 244 26.77 6.62 0.67
N GLY A 245 28.08 6.75 0.88
CA GLY A 245 29.07 5.87 0.29
C GLY A 245 28.84 4.39 0.60
N PRO A 246 28.86 3.98 1.87
CA PRO A 246 28.63 2.58 2.27
C PRO A 246 27.24 2.06 1.86
N LEU A 247 26.19 2.90 1.93
CA LEU A 247 24.84 2.54 1.52
C LEU A 247 24.79 2.17 0.03
N LEU A 248 25.32 3.04 -0.84
CA LEU A 248 25.35 2.79 -2.29
C LEU A 248 26.25 1.60 -2.63
N GLN A 249 27.38 1.43 -1.92
CA GLN A 249 28.28 0.28 -2.10
C GLN A 249 27.55 -1.04 -1.81
N PHE A 250 26.82 -1.11 -0.70
CA PHE A 250 26.05 -2.29 -0.35
C PHE A 250 25.01 -2.62 -1.43
N ARG A 251 24.22 -1.61 -1.85
CA ARG A 251 23.16 -1.81 -2.85
C ARG A 251 23.72 -2.24 -4.20
N MET A 252 24.92 -1.74 -4.56
CA MET A 252 25.64 -2.16 -5.76
C MET A 252 26.05 -3.64 -5.69
N LEU A 253 26.58 -4.10 -4.55
CA LEU A 253 27.00 -5.49 -4.35
C LEU A 253 25.83 -6.46 -4.33
N GLU A 254 24.72 -6.06 -3.70
CA GLU A 254 23.50 -6.86 -3.59
C GLU A 254 22.59 -6.75 -4.84
N ASN A 255 23.00 -6.00 -5.88
CA ASN A 255 22.21 -5.75 -7.08
C ASN A 255 20.79 -5.19 -6.79
N LEU A 256 20.67 -4.33 -5.77
CA LEU A 256 19.41 -3.71 -5.37
C LEU A 256 19.14 -2.43 -6.17
N PRO A 257 18.09 -2.37 -7.00
CA PRO A 257 17.76 -1.19 -7.80
C PRO A 257 17.60 0.05 -6.94
N THR A 258 18.20 1.14 -7.39
CA THR A 258 18.13 2.43 -6.69
C THR A 258 17.78 3.53 -7.68
N PHE A 259 16.72 4.26 -7.38
CA PHE A 259 16.26 5.41 -8.14
C PHE A 259 16.73 6.70 -7.48
N PHE A 260 16.83 7.73 -8.29
CA PHE A 260 17.19 9.07 -7.82
C PHE A 260 16.37 10.12 -8.55
N THR A 261 16.05 11.21 -7.87
CA THR A 261 15.68 12.47 -8.52
C THR A 261 16.66 13.56 -8.13
N SER A 262 16.95 14.45 -9.04
CA SER A 262 17.82 15.59 -8.81
C SER A 262 17.49 16.76 -9.75
N ASN A 263 17.87 17.96 -9.35
CA ASN A 263 17.87 19.10 -10.25
C ASN A 263 19.17 19.19 -11.06
N PHE A 264 20.17 18.38 -10.73
CA PHE A 264 21.48 18.31 -11.35
C PHE A 264 21.58 17.13 -12.30
N ASP A 265 22.29 17.33 -13.42
CA ASP A 265 22.80 16.22 -14.20
C ASP A 265 23.98 15.52 -13.47
N PHE A 266 24.54 14.46 -14.05
CA PHE A 266 25.64 13.74 -13.41
C PHE A 266 26.92 14.57 -13.20
N LYS A 267 27.19 15.54 -14.08
CA LYS A 267 28.37 16.39 -13.95
C LYS A 267 28.17 17.46 -12.88
N GLU A 268 27.00 18.05 -12.87
CA GLU A 268 26.59 19.05 -11.88
C GLU A 268 26.51 18.43 -10.48
N LEU A 269 25.98 17.20 -10.36
CA LEU A 269 25.94 16.48 -9.09
C LEU A 269 27.35 16.12 -8.61
N GLU A 270 28.25 15.68 -9.50
CA GLU A 270 29.67 15.42 -9.16
C GLU A 270 30.34 16.68 -8.63
N HIS A 271 30.11 17.81 -9.29
CA HIS A 271 30.62 19.10 -8.84
C HIS A 271 30.07 19.48 -7.46
N HIS A 272 28.74 19.37 -7.26
CA HIS A 272 28.10 19.62 -5.97
C HIS A 272 28.67 18.75 -4.84
N LEU A 273 28.88 17.45 -5.10
CA LEU A 273 29.44 16.51 -4.14
C LEU A 273 30.96 16.73 -3.87
N SER A 274 31.65 17.47 -4.76
CA SER A 274 33.08 17.72 -4.60
C SER A 274 33.41 18.73 -3.50
N TYR A 275 32.45 19.58 -3.13
CA TYR A 275 32.66 20.58 -2.09
C TYR A 275 32.12 20.15 -0.75
N SER A 276 32.97 20.19 0.27
CA SER A 276 32.53 20.00 1.64
C SER A 276 31.96 21.30 2.21
N GLN A 277 31.21 21.20 3.32
CA GLN A 277 30.73 22.40 4.06
C GLN A 277 31.86 23.35 4.51
N ARG A 278 33.10 22.88 4.55
CA ARG A 278 34.29 23.67 4.89
C ARG A 278 34.95 24.33 3.68
N GLY A 279 34.38 24.17 2.48
CA GLY A 279 34.92 24.69 1.23
C GLY A 279 36.12 23.90 0.68
N GLU A 280 36.46 22.75 1.26
CA GLU A 280 37.53 21.89 0.76
C GLU A 280 37.04 21.12 -0.46
N GLU A 281 37.84 21.08 -1.52
CA GLU A 281 37.55 20.36 -2.75
C GLU A 281 38.03 18.90 -2.65
N GLU A 282 37.12 17.95 -2.64
CA GLU A 282 37.38 16.51 -2.49
C GLU A 282 36.92 15.70 -3.71
N LYS A 283 37.42 16.06 -4.91
CA LYS A 283 37.03 15.48 -6.22
C LYS A 283 37.05 13.94 -6.24
N MET A 284 38.07 13.32 -5.67
CA MET A 284 38.19 11.85 -5.69
C MET A 284 37.10 11.15 -4.91
N LYS A 285 36.65 11.74 -3.80
CA LYS A 285 35.54 11.19 -3.01
C LYS A 285 34.21 11.35 -3.73
N ALA A 286 33.96 12.51 -4.33
CA ALA A 286 32.78 12.74 -5.17
C ALA A 286 32.70 11.75 -6.32
N ARG A 287 33.78 11.54 -7.04
CA ARG A 287 33.86 10.55 -8.13
C ARG A 287 33.48 9.15 -7.70
N ARG A 288 33.97 8.69 -6.54
CA ARG A 288 33.60 7.38 -6.00
C ARG A 288 32.10 7.23 -5.75
N ILE A 289 31.43 8.28 -5.28
CA ILE A 289 29.97 8.29 -5.11
C ILE A 289 29.29 8.27 -6.48
N MET A 290 29.72 9.11 -7.41
CA MET A 290 29.15 9.18 -8.76
C MET A 290 29.28 7.87 -9.54
N GLU A 291 30.41 7.16 -9.43
CA GLU A 291 30.58 5.84 -10.06
C GLU A 291 29.53 4.84 -9.55
N ARG A 292 29.22 4.86 -8.23
CA ARG A 292 28.17 4.00 -7.65
C ARG A 292 26.79 4.40 -8.13
N ILE A 293 26.49 5.71 -8.21
CA ILE A 293 25.20 6.21 -8.73
C ILE A 293 25.03 5.80 -10.20
N LYS A 294 26.04 5.99 -11.06
CA LYS A 294 26.03 5.59 -12.47
C LYS A 294 25.90 4.07 -12.68
N TYR A 295 26.46 3.29 -11.73
CA TYR A 295 26.29 1.84 -11.74
C TYR A 295 24.84 1.43 -11.40
N LEU A 296 24.24 2.10 -10.42
CA LEU A 296 22.91 1.79 -9.90
C LEU A 296 21.76 2.35 -10.74
N ALA A 297 21.97 3.44 -11.47
CA ALA A 297 20.89 4.13 -12.17
C ALA A 297 21.30 4.64 -13.58
N GLU A 298 20.32 4.61 -14.49
CA GLU A 298 20.43 5.17 -15.83
C GLU A 298 19.89 6.62 -15.86
N PRO A 299 20.58 7.60 -16.46
CA PRO A 299 20.11 8.97 -16.50
C PRO A 299 18.90 9.13 -17.42
N VAL A 300 17.91 9.88 -16.97
CA VAL A 300 16.68 10.20 -17.68
C VAL A 300 16.37 11.67 -17.47
N HIS A 301 16.46 12.45 -18.54
CA HIS A 301 16.08 13.85 -18.49
C HIS A 301 14.56 14.00 -18.46
N VAL A 302 14.04 14.82 -17.55
CA VAL A 302 12.61 15.11 -17.42
C VAL A 302 12.42 16.60 -17.67
N GLU A 303 11.72 16.93 -18.75
CA GLU A 303 11.36 18.28 -19.13
C GLU A 303 9.87 18.54 -18.98
N GLY A 304 9.47 19.79 -19.14
CA GLY A 304 8.10 20.23 -19.13
C GLY A 304 7.86 21.48 -18.29
N PRO A 305 6.63 22.00 -18.27
CA PRO A 305 6.28 23.17 -17.47
C PRO A 305 6.33 22.86 -15.97
N ASN A 306 6.55 23.91 -15.17
CA ASN A 306 6.41 23.81 -13.72
C ASN A 306 4.96 23.52 -13.36
N ARG A 307 4.70 22.47 -12.57
CA ARG A 307 3.35 22.01 -12.19
C ARG A 307 3.04 22.21 -10.71
N ARG A 308 3.87 22.96 -9.99
CA ARG A 308 3.63 23.35 -8.59
C ARG A 308 2.83 24.65 -8.46
N SER A 309 2.48 25.29 -9.58
CA SER A 309 1.69 26.52 -9.63
C SER A 309 0.23 26.24 -9.93
#